data_b7be535f82bb815c41c66e5ea1fad485
#
_entry.id   b7be535f82bb815c41c66e5ea1fad485
#
_cell.length_a   1.000
_cell.length_b   1.000
_cell.length_c   1.000
_cell.angle_alpha   90.00
_cell.angle_beta   90.00
_cell.angle_gamma   90.00
#
_symmetry.space_group_name_H-M   'P 1'
#
loop_
_entity.id
_entity.type
_entity.pdbx_description
1 polymer ?
#
loop_
_entity_poly.entity_id
_entity_poly.type
_entity_poly.pdbx_seq_one_letter_code
_entity_poly.pdbx_strand_id
1 'polypeptide(L)'
;MKTLTQLHFDNRFARLGDTFSTQVSPQPLEAPRLVVASEAAMALLDLDPAEAEQPLFAELFSGHKIWSTAEPRAMVYSGHQFGSYNPQLGDGRGLLLGEVVNEAGEYWDLHLKGAGKTPYSRMGDGRAVLRSSIREFLASEHLHALGIPSSRALCVTGSDTLVYRERPERGAMLLRLAPSHVRFGHFEFFYYTRQHGELKQLLEHVIEAHFPELLEHPEPFHMFFRTVLERTAALIARWQAYGFCHGVMNTDNMSILGITFDFGPYAFLDDFDARFICNHSDDTGRYSFENQVPIAHWNLAALAQALTPFVEVKVLRETMELFLPLYEAEWLDLMRRRLGFSQAEDGDAELIRRLLQLMQGSAVDYTRFFRELGERPAEQAAQRLREDFIDLQGFDAWAADYCARSAREGGDPVARQARMHAVNPKYILRNYLAQQAIEAAEKGDYAPVRELHAVLSRPFDEQPGMERYAERPPEWGKHLEISCSS
;
A
#
# COMPACT_ATOMS: atom_id res chain seq x y z
N MET A 1 23.63 -8.14 13.60
CA MET A 1 22.20 -8.12 13.88
C MET A 1 21.98 -7.74 15.34
N LYS A 2 20.92 -6.99 15.62
CA LYS A 2 20.60 -6.46 16.97
C LYS A 2 19.56 -7.34 17.66
N THR A 3 19.59 -7.35 18.97
CA THR A 3 18.47 -7.85 19.78
C THR A 3 17.42 -6.75 19.97
N LEU A 4 16.21 -7.12 20.41
CA LEU A 4 15.14 -6.15 20.71
C LEU A 4 15.56 -5.08 21.73
N THR A 5 16.40 -5.45 22.70
CA THR A 5 16.90 -4.53 23.73
C THR A 5 17.96 -3.56 23.23
N GLN A 6 18.53 -3.80 22.07
CA GLN A 6 19.53 -2.94 21.43
C GLN A 6 18.94 -1.92 20.46
N LEU A 7 17.61 -1.97 20.22
CA LEU A 7 16.95 -0.93 19.44
C LEU A 7 17.04 0.40 20.17
N HIS A 8 17.55 1.40 19.47
CA HIS A 8 17.70 2.74 19.99
C HIS A 8 16.76 3.68 19.26
N PHE A 9 15.94 4.42 20.02
CA PHE A 9 15.00 5.38 19.50
C PHE A 9 15.61 6.79 19.50
N ASP A 10 15.49 7.47 18.37
CA ASP A 10 15.76 8.89 18.20
C ASP A 10 14.46 9.58 17.71
N ASN A 11 13.64 10.01 18.66
CA ASN A 11 12.25 10.42 18.44
C ASN A 11 12.17 11.84 17.84
N ARG A 12 12.51 12.03 16.56
CA ARG A 12 12.54 13.32 15.89
C ARG A 12 11.15 13.95 15.82
N PHE A 13 10.12 13.17 15.44
CA PHE A 13 8.74 13.66 15.36
C PHE A 13 8.22 14.12 16.75
N ALA A 14 8.52 13.38 17.81
CA ALA A 14 8.12 13.75 19.16
C ALA A 14 8.70 15.11 19.60
N ARG A 15 9.90 15.47 19.13
CA ARG A 15 10.53 16.77 19.40
C ARG A 15 9.79 17.97 18.80
N LEU A 16 8.86 17.78 17.87
CA LEU A 16 7.98 18.84 17.40
C LEU A 16 7.05 19.36 18.49
N GLY A 17 6.73 18.53 19.50
CA GLY A 17 5.96 18.93 20.68
C GLY A 17 4.50 18.50 20.66
N ASP A 18 3.78 18.90 21.70
CA ASP A 18 2.42 18.42 21.98
C ASP A 18 1.35 18.96 21.05
N THR A 19 1.66 19.99 20.25
CA THR A 19 0.75 20.50 19.20
C THR A 19 0.64 19.51 18.03
N PHE A 20 1.67 18.69 17.78
CA PHE A 20 1.72 17.74 16.67
C PHE A 20 1.26 16.34 17.04
N SER A 21 1.31 16.01 18.32
CA SER A 21 0.94 14.68 18.81
C SER A 21 0.70 14.68 20.32
N THR A 22 -0.07 13.71 20.79
CA THR A 22 -0.31 13.53 22.22
C THR A 22 0.40 12.27 22.71
N GLN A 23 1.13 12.37 23.83
CA GLN A 23 1.76 11.21 24.46
C GLN A 23 0.68 10.29 25.05
N VAL A 24 0.72 9.02 24.68
CA VAL A 24 -0.26 7.99 25.10
C VAL A 24 0.45 6.66 25.26
N SER A 25 0.24 5.99 26.37
CA SER A 25 0.73 4.61 26.56
C SER A 25 -0.18 3.60 25.87
N PRO A 26 0.36 2.57 25.21
CA PRO A 26 -0.44 1.49 24.65
C PRO A 26 -1.19 0.73 25.76
N GLN A 27 -2.39 0.26 25.43
CA GLN A 27 -3.19 -0.59 26.28
C GLN A 27 -2.91 -2.06 25.92
N PRO A 28 -2.41 -2.90 26.84
CA PRO A 28 -2.02 -4.25 26.51
C PRO A 28 -3.18 -5.14 26.04
N LEU A 29 -2.84 -6.16 25.25
CA LEU A 29 -3.75 -7.22 24.83
C LEU A 29 -3.70 -8.39 25.82
N GLU A 30 -4.82 -9.12 25.98
CA GLU A 30 -4.88 -10.32 26.84
C GLU A 30 -4.25 -11.54 26.14
N ALA A 31 -3.37 -12.27 26.85
CA ALA A 31 -2.73 -13.49 26.37
C ALA A 31 -2.17 -13.38 24.93
N PRO A 32 -1.22 -12.44 24.70
CA PRO A 32 -0.72 -12.16 23.35
C PRO A 32 0.07 -13.34 22.77
N ARG A 33 -0.05 -13.52 21.44
CA ARG A 33 0.65 -14.57 20.68
C ARG A 33 1.11 -13.99 19.34
N LEU A 34 2.33 -14.34 18.94
CA LEU A 34 2.81 -14.00 17.60
C LEU A 34 2.05 -14.80 16.55
N VAL A 35 1.38 -14.11 15.64
CA VAL A 35 0.70 -14.70 14.48
C VAL A 35 1.69 -14.90 13.33
N VAL A 36 2.37 -13.82 12.96
CA VAL A 36 3.34 -13.77 11.86
C VAL A 36 4.32 -12.63 12.08
N ALA A 37 5.55 -12.81 11.63
CA ALA A 37 6.57 -11.77 11.53
C ALA A 37 7.22 -11.80 10.14
N SER A 38 7.67 -10.67 9.64
CA SER A 38 8.42 -10.52 8.40
C SER A 38 9.90 -10.37 8.73
N GLU A 39 10.71 -11.37 8.40
CA GLU A 39 12.16 -11.32 8.54
C GLU A 39 12.75 -10.17 7.69
N ALA A 40 12.20 -9.93 6.51
CA ALA A 40 12.63 -8.84 5.64
C ALA A 40 12.34 -7.46 6.27
N ALA A 41 11.23 -7.31 7.01
CA ALA A 41 10.94 -6.09 7.75
C ALA A 41 11.80 -5.96 9.01
N MET A 42 12.11 -7.07 9.70
CA MET A 42 13.04 -7.08 10.83
C MET A 42 14.46 -6.65 10.41
N ALA A 43 14.89 -7.05 9.22
CA ALA A 43 16.20 -6.66 8.65
C ALA A 43 16.33 -5.14 8.46
N LEU A 44 15.24 -4.40 8.21
CA LEU A 44 15.26 -2.93 8.11
C LEU A 44 15.68 -2.25 9.43
N LEU A 45 15.52 -2.94 10.56
CA LEU A 45 15.91 -2.50 11.90
C LEU A 45 17.20 -3.18 12.39
N ASP A 46 17.88 -3.93 11.55
CA ASP A 46 19.02 -4.81 11.87
C ASP A 46 18.68 -5.91 12.90
N LEU A 47 17.40 -6.20 13.14
CA LEU A 47 16.98 -7.21 14.11
C LEU A 47 17.34 -8.63 13.66
N ASP A 48 17.78 -9.43 14.62
CA ASP A 48 17.94 -10.87 14.42
C ASP A 48 16.56 -11.54 14.28
N PRO A 49 16.30 -12.30 13.22
CA PRO A 49 15.04 -13.04 13.06
C PRO A 49 14.69 -13.94 14.26
N ALA A 50 15.67 -14.48 14.97
CA ALA A 50 15.46 -15.29 16.16
C ALA A 50 14.79 -14.53 17.33
N GLU A 51 14.83 -13.21 17.32
CA GLU A 51 14.14 -12.38 18.32
C GLU A 51 12.60 -12.54 18.24
N ALA A 52 12.06 -12.92 17.08
CA ALA A 52 10.63 -13.18 16.94
C ALA A 52 10.14 -14.39 17.76
N GLU A 53 11.04 -15.30 18.15
CA GLU A 53 10.73 -16.45 18.98
C GLU A 53 10.82 -16.13 20.49
N GLN A 54 11.36 -14.97 20.86
CA GLN A 54 11.52 -14.57 22.25
C GLN A 54 10.19 -14.09 22.85
N PRO A 55 9.86 -14.44 24.11
CA PRO A 55 8.66 -13.92 24.78
C PRO A 55 8.58 -12.39 24.78
N LEU A 56 9.73 -11.71 24.89
CA LEU A 56 9.83 -10.25 24.88
C LEU A 56 9.25 -9.65 23.58
N PHE A 57 9.35 -10.35 22.45
CA PHE A 57 8.80 -9.87 21.16
C PHE A 57 7.28 -9.67 21.25
N ALA A 58 6.57 -10.71 21.70
CA ALA A 58 5.12 -10.61 21.87
C ALA A 58 4.72 -9.56 22.93
N GLU A 59 5.48 -9.43 24.02
CA GLU A 59 5.22 -8.45 25.07
C GLU A 59 5.37 -7.00 24.59
N LEU A 60 6.39 -6.70 23.78
CA LEU A 60 6.62 -5.36 23.22
C LEU A 60 5.54 -5.00 22.18
N PHE A 61 5.23 -5.91 21.27
CA PHE A 61 4.31 -5.66 20.16
C PHE A 61 2.84 -5.97 20.49
N SER A 62 2.54 -6.18 21.77
CA SER A 62 1.17 -6.25 22.32
C SER A 62 0.88 -5.20 23.39
N GLY A 63 1.80 -4.26 23.59
CA GLY A 63 1.63 -3.16 24.54
C GLY A 63 1.89 -3.49 26.00
N HIS A 64 2.40 -4.69 26.34
CA HIS A 64 2.74 -5.06 27.73
C HIS A 64 4.03 -4.40 28.22
N LYS A 65 4.96 -4.19 27.28
CA LYS A 65 6.23 -3.52 27.55
C LYS A 65 6.47 -2.42 26.51
N ILE A 66 7.27 -1.45 26.90
CA ILE A 66 7.72 -0.35 26.05
C ILE A 66 9.22 -0.20 26.29
N TRP A 67 9.99 0.10 25.27
CA TRP A 67 11.38 0.47 25.43
C TRP A 67 11.50 1.75 26.25
N SER A 68 12.50 1.83 27.12
CA SER A 68 12.75 3.01 27.96
C SER A 68 13.10 4.26 27.17
N THR A 69 13.54 4.11 25.92
CA THR A 69 13.87 5.19 24.99
C THR A 69 12.75 5.50 24.01
N ALA A 70 11.69 4.70 23.96
CA ALA A 70 10.50 4.95 23.14
C ALA A 70 9.64 6.05 23.77
N GLU A 71 8.96 6.82 22.92
CA GLU A 71 8.08 7.91 23.33
C GLU A 71 6.75 7.81 22.58
N PRO A 72 5.86 6.86 22.96
CA PRO A 72 4.64 6.58 22.24
C PRO A 72 3.72 7.80 22.13
N ARG A 73 3.35 8.17 20.92
CA ARG A 73 2.53 9.33 20.61
C ARG A 73 1.43 9.00 19.62
N ALA A 74 0.25 9.57 19.81
CA ALA A 74 -0.82 9.62 18.84
C ALA A 74 -0.70 10.93 18.03
N MET A 75 -0.51 10.85 16.73
CA MET A 75 -0.35 12.01 15.86
C MET A 75 -1.68 12.69 15.58
N VAL A 76 -1.66 14.04 15.45
CA VAL A 76 -2.82 14.83 15.09
C VAL A 76 -2.86 15.09 13.59
N TYR A 77 -4.00 14.84 12.98
CA TYR A 77 -4.27 15.20 11.58
C TYR A 77 -5.79 15.33 11.36
N SER A 78 -6.15 15.91 10.26
CA SER A 78 -7.51 15.95 9.71
C SER A 78 -7.52 15.27 8.34
N GLY A 79 -8.53 15.51 7.53
CA GLY A 79 -8.52 15.06 6.14
C GLY A 79 -9.88 15.14 5.48
N HIS A 80 -9.87 14.99 4.15
CA HIS A 80 -11.10 14.85 3.39
C HIS A 80 -11.42 13.36 3.21
N GLN A 81 -12.55 12.95 3.78
CA GLN A 81 -13.08 11.59 3.66
C GLN A 81 -14.30 11.62 2.75
N PHE A 82 -14.32 10.81 1.70
CA PHE A 82 -15.34 10.85 0.64
C PHE A 82 -15.58 12.27 0.08
N GLY A 83 -14.52 13.08 0.01
CA GLY A 83 -14.57 14.46 -0.49
C GLY A 83 -15.03 15.50 0.51
N SER A 84 -15.43 15.12 1.74
CA SER A 84 -15.85 16.03 2.80
C SER A 84 -14.75 16.18 3.86
N TYR A 85 -14.44 17.43 4.24
CA TYR A 85 -13.43 17.70 5.25
C TYR A 85 -13.91 17.26 6.65
N ASN A 86 -13.08 16.47 7.32
CA ASN A 86 -13.30 16.03 8.70
C ASN A 86 -12.17 16.61 9.58
N PRO A 87 -12.47 17.56 10.48
CA PRO A 87 -11.46 18.22 11.30
C PRO A 87 -10.93 17.38 12.47
N GLN A 88 -11.63 16.29 12.82
CA GLN A 88 -11.34 15.46 14.00
C GLN A 88 -10.98 14.04 13.61
N LEU A 89 -9.81 13.88 13.05
CA LEU A 89 -9.18 12.58 12.80
C LEU A 89 -7.99 12.40 13.76
N GLY A 90 -6.87 11.95 13.28
CA GLY A 90 -5.68 11.63 14.06
C GLY A 90 -5.56 10.13 14.31
N ASP A 91 -4.51 9.73 15.01
CA ASP A 91 -4.24 8.31 15.34
C ASP A 91 -5.26 7.79 16.36
N GLY A 92 -6.48 7.51 15.91
CA GLY A 92 -7.59 7.06 16.76
C GLY A 92 -7.43 5.63 17.31
N ARG A 93 -6.52 4.84 16.74
CA ARG A 93 -6.23 3.45 17.16
C ARG A 93 -4.78 3.04 16.91
N GLY A 94 -3.91 4.00 16.74
CA GLY A 94 -2.50 3.78 16.47
C GLY A 94 -1.62 4.64 17.34
N LEU A 95 -0.36 4.23 17.54
CA LEU A 95 0.65 5.01 18.24
C LEU A 95 1.97 4.90 17.49
N LEU A 96 2.57 6.04 17.18
CA LEU A 96 3.98 6.11 16.84
C LEU A 96 4.76 5.83 18.13
N LEU A 97 5.34 4.62 18.24
CA LEU A 97 6.17 4.25 19.41
C LEU A 97 7.46 5.06 19.46
N GLY A 98 7.93 5.49 18.30
CA GLY A 98 9.11 6.28 18.08
C GLY A 98 9.79 5.93 16.76
N GLU A 99 10.95 6.53 16.51
CA GLU A 99 11.76 6.35 15.32
C GLU A 99 13.05 5.62 15.71
N VAL A 100 13.35 4.51 15.03
CA VAL A 100 14.56 3.72 15.20
C VAL A 100 15.54 4.03 14.08
N VAL A 101 16.82 4.18 14.43
CA VAL A 101 17.90 4.36 13.45
C VAL A 101 18.63 3.03 13.28
N ASN A 102 18.72 2.55 12.04
CA ASN A 102 19.47 1.36 11.69
C ASN A 102 20.97 1.65 11.51
N GLU A 103 21.79 0.62 11.26
CA GLU A 103 23.24 0.76 11.08
C GLU A 103 23.61 1.54 9.81
N ALA A 104 22.71 1.60 8.82
CA ALA A 104 22.87 2.41 7.61
C ALA A 104 22.55 3.90 7.84
N GLY A 105 22.08 4.28 9.04
CA GLY A 105 21.65 5.64 9.38
C GLY A 105 20.24 5.98 8.86
N GLU A 106 19.47 4.98 8.44
CA GLU A 106 18.10 5.17 8.00
C GLU A 106 17.15 5.18 9.20
N TYR A 107 16.17 6.07 9.14
CA TYR A 107 15.13 6.20 10.18
C TYR A 107 13.88 5.44 9.79
N TRP A 108 13.34 4.69 10.76
CA TRP A 108 12.14 3.91 10.62
C TRP A 108 11.16 4.20 11.76
N ASP A 109 9.99 4.73 11.40
CA ASP A 109 8.86 4.85 12.31
C ASP A 109 8.36 3.46 12.71
N LEU A 110 8.22 3.24 14.02
CA LEU A 110 7.50 2.09 14.58
C LEU A 110 6.10 2.52 14.97
N HIS A 111 5.09 2.18 14.16
CA HIS A 111 3.71 2.58 14.38
C HIS A 111 2.83 1.37 14.74
N LEU A 112 2.35 1.32 15.99
CA LEU A 112 1.57 0.21 16.54
C LEU A 112 0.07 0.45 16.35
N LYS A 113 -0.55 -0.25 15.40
CA LYS A 113 -2.00 -0.22 15.15
C LYS A 113 -2.74 -1.15 16.10
N GLY A 114 -3.87 -0.68 16.66
CA GLY A 114 -4.67 -1.42 17.63
C GLY A 114 -4.25 -1.18 19.08
N ALA A 115 -3.42 -0.17 19.33
CA ALA A 115 -2.75 0.09 20.60
C ALA A 115 -3.67 0.59 21.74
N GLY A 116 -4.98 0.73 21.48
CA GLY A 116 -5.96 1.19 22.45
C GLY A 116 -6.42 2.63 22.20
N LYS A 117 -7.22 3.15 23.13
CA LYS A 117 -7.80 4.49 23.02
C LYS A 117 -6.76 5.59 23.08
N THR A 118 -6.96 6.58 22.20
CA THR A 118 -6.22 7.85 22.17
C THR A 118 -7.19 9.02 22.25
N PRO A 119 -6.74 10.26 22.41
CA PRO A 119 -7.61 11.43 22.33
C PRO A 119 -8.37 11.55 20.99
N TYR A 120 -7.92 10.86 19.95
CA TYR A 120 -8.49 10.92 18.60
C TYR A 120 -9.40 9.72 18.28
N SER A 121 -9.66 8.83 19.22
CA SER A 121 -10.49 7.62 19.00
C SER A 121 -11.97 7.94 18.77
N ARG A 122 -12.43 9.16 19.07
CA ARG A 122 -13.85 9.56 18.98
C ARG A 122 -14.74 8.57 19.76
N MET A 123 -15.65 7.88 19.07
CA MET A 123 -16.50 6.83 19.66
C MET A 123 -15.89 5.43 19.58
N GLY A 124 -14.71 5.29 18.97
CA GLY A 124 -14.03 4.00 18.80
C GLY A 124 -13.38 3.48 20.09
N ASP A 125 -13.07 2.20 20.11
CA ASP A 125 -12.38 1.51 21.20
C ASP A 125 -10.85 1.54 21.10
N GLY A 126 -10.33 2.07 19.99
CA GLY A 126 -8.89 2.13 19.73
C GLY A 126 -8.26 0.78 19.38
N ARG A 127 -9.05 -0.27 19.16
CA ARG A 127 -8.57 -1.62 18.89
C ARG A 127 -8.58 -1.93 17.38
N ALA A 128 -7.72 -2.86 16.99
CA ALA A 128 -7.77 -3.55 15.71
C ALA A 128 -8.17 -5.01 15.94
N VAL A 129 -8.74 -5.63 14.92
CA VAL A 129 -9.13 -7.05 14.95
C VAL A 129 -8.13 -7.91 14.18
N LEU A 130 -8.05 -9.20 14.52
CA LEU A 130 -7.11 -10.14 13.91
C LEU A 130 -7.25 -10.18 12.38
N ARG A 131 -8.47 -10.23 11.89
CA ARG A 131 -8.79 -10.26 10.45
C ARG A 131 -8.17 -9.09 9.70
N SER A 132 -8.42 -7.87 10.12
CA SER A 132 -7.90 -6.68 9.45
C SER A 132 -6.39 -6.54 9.60
N SER A 133 -5.82 -6.98 10.73
CA SER A 133 -4.37 -6.95 10.94
C SER A 133 -3.63 -7.92 10.03
N ILE A 134 -4.18 -9.13 9.81
CA ILE A 134 -3.63 -10.11 8.86
C ILE A 134 -3.74 -9.57 7.43
N ARG A 135 -4.89 -8.98 7.05
CA ARG A 135 -5.06 -8.41 5.71
C ARG A 135 -4.03 -7.33 5.43
N GLU A 136 -3.84 -6.41 6.35
CA GLU A 136 -2.87 -5.32 6.19
C GLU A 136 -1.44 -5.84 6.15
N PHE A 137 -1.06 -6.78 7.02
CA PHE A 137 0.25 -7.42 7.01
C PHE A 137 0.56 -8.04 5.63
N LEU A 138 -0.35 -8.86 5.12
CA LEU A 138 -0.18 -9.54 3.84
C LEU A 138 -0.10 -8.54 2.68
N ALA A 139 -0.93 -7.49 2.69
CA ALA A 139 -0.93 -6.49 1.62
C ALA A 139 0.34 -5.68 1.57
N SER A 140 0.78 -5.16 2.72
CA SER A 140 1.97 -4.30 2.79
C SER A 140 3.24 -5.03 2.36
N GLU A 141 3.43 -6.27 2.82
CA GLU A 141 4.58 -7.08 2.45
C GLU A 141 4.50 -7.56 0.98
N HIS A 142 3.29 -7.88 0.50
CA HIS A 142 3.10 -8.26 -0.91
C HIS A 142 3.32 -7.10 -1.88
N LEU A 143 2.79 -5.90 -1.60
CA LEU A 143 3.05 -4.72 -2.41
C LEU A 143 4.55 -4.41 -2.49
N HIS A 144 5.25 -4.49 -1.36
CA HIS A 144 6.71 -4.37 -1.35
C HIS A 144 7.39 -5.40 -2.26
N ALA A 145 6.97 -6.66 -2.18
CA ALA A 145 7.52 -7.74 -3.02
C ALA A 145 7.21 -7.55 -4.52
N LEU A 146 6.12 -6.88 -4.86
CA LEU A 146 5.79 -6.46 -6.24
C LEU A 146 6.61 -5.25 -6.73
N GLY A 147 7.42 -4.62 -5.86
CA GLY A 147 8.13 -3.38 -6.17
C GLY A 147 7.24 -2.13 -6.13
N ILE A 148 6.07 -2.22 -5.49
CA ILE A 148 5.17 -1.09 -5.27
C ILE A 148 5.52 -0.46 -3.92
N PRO A 149 5.85 0.85 -3.87
CA PRO A 149 6.16 1.52 -2.61
C PRO A 149 5.03 1.36 -1.58
N SER A 150 5.37 0.87 -0.39
CA SER A 150 4.42 0.57 0.67
C SER A 150 5.06 0.75 2.04
N SER A 151 4.25 1.07 3.05
CA SER A 151 4.65 0.78 4.42
C SER A 151 4.92 -0.71 4.56
N ARG A 152 5.82 -1.07 5.47
CA ARG A 152 6.13 -2.46 5.80
C ARG A 152 5.36 -2.89 7.03
N ALA A 153 5.17 -4.17 7.20
CA ALA A 153 4.58 -4.74 8.40
C ALA A 153 5.58 -5.69 9.07
N LEU A 154 6.02 -5.34 10.29
CA LEU A 154 6.97 -6.19 11.00
C LEU A 154 6.32 -7.44 11.56
N CYS A 155 5.17 -7.30 12.23
CA CYS A 155 4.49 -8.44 12.83
C CYS A 155 3.02 -8.16 13.12
N VAL A 156 2.26 -9.25 13.30
CA VAL A 156 0.91 -9.26 13.89
C VAL A 156 0.96 -10.05 15.20
N THR A 157 0.50 -9.43 16.29
CA THR A 157 0.27 -10.07 17.57
C THR A 157 -1.23 -10.22 17.79
N GLY A 158 -1.73 -11.46 17.80
CA GLY A 158 -3.12 -11.80 18.13
C GLY A 158 -3.31 -11.99 19.64
N SER A 159 -4.56 -12.02 20.10
CA SER A 159 -4.90 -12.10 21.51
C SER A 159 -6.25 -12.78 21.79
N ASP A 160 -6.56 -12.95 23.08
CA ASP A 160 -7.88 -13.35 23.55
C ASP A 160 -8.80 -12.14 23.88
N THR A 161 -8.28 -10.91 23.74
CA THR A 161 -9.06 -9.67 23.91
C THR A 161 -10.23 -9.67 22.92
N LEU A 162 -11.46 -9.54 23.43
CA LEU A 162 -12.64 -9.42 22.57
C LEU A 162 -12.84 -7.97 22.13
N VAL A 163 -13.05 -7.80 20.86
CA VAL A 163 -13.36 -6.51 20.21
C VAL A 163 -14.73 -6.64 19.54
N TYR A 164 -15.63 -5.74 19.89
CA TYR A 164 -16.99 -5.76 19.36
C TYR A 164 -17.07 -4.93 18.07
N ARG A 165 -17.43 -5.62 16.97
CA ARG A 165 -17.76 -5.04 15.67
C ARG A 165 -19.17 -5.47 15.30
N GLU A 166 -19.46 -5.88 14.09
CA GLU A 166 -20.72 -6.52 13.74
C GLU A 166 -20.95 -7.82 14.54
N ARG A 167 -19.85 -8.48 14.86
CA ARG A 167 -19.76 -9.65 15.76
C ARG A 167 -18.57 -9.48 16.71
N PRO A 168 -18.51 -10.23 17.82
CA PRO A 168 -17.32 -10.31 18.64
C PRO A 168 -16.18 -10.94 17.83
N GLU A 169 -15.02 -10.25 17.76
CA GLU A 169 -13.82 -10.69 17.07
C GLU A 169 -12.61 -10.65 18.01
N ARG A 170 -11.56 -11.39 17.70
CA ARG A 170 -10.31 -11.35 18.46
C ARG A 170 -9.53 -10.07 18.14
N GLY A 171 -9.09 -9.38 19.18
CA GLY A 171 -8.22 -8.22 19.09
C GLY A 171 -6.80 -8.61 18.67
N ALA A 172 -6.15 -7.70 17.93
CA ALA A 172 -4.77 -7.86 17.51
C ALA A 172 -4.07 -6.50 17.47
N MET A 173 -2.75 -6.52 17.46
CA MET A 173 -1.91 -5.38 17.14
C MET A 173 -1.03 -5.70 15.94
N LEU A 174 -0.84 -4.70 15.10
CA LEU A 174 0.04 -4.75 13.94
C LEU A 174 1.13 -3.69 14.11
N LEU A 175 2.40 -4.08 14.02
CA LEU A 175 3.48 -3.11 13.94
C LEU A 175 3.80 -2.79 12.48
N ARG A 176 3.55 -1.52 12.12
CA ARG A 176 3.91 -0.92 10.83
C ARG A 176 5.30 -0.30 10.90
N LEU A 177 6.02 -0.38 9.80
CA LEU A 177 7.27 0.33 9.59
C LEU A 177 7.15 1.21 8.34
N ALA A 178 7.60 2.43 8.44
CA ALA A 178 7.78 3.33 7.30
C ALA A 178 8.90 4.34 7.63
N PRO A 179 9.55 4.96 6.64
CA PRO A 179 10.43 6.09 6.93
C PRO A 179 9.69 7.26 7.57
N SER A 180 8.38 7.41 7.26
CA SER A 180 7.47 8.36 7.92
C SER A 180 6.01 7.94 7.79
N HIS A 181 5.21 8.22 8.82
CA HIS A 181 3.74 8.13 8.79
C HIS A 181 3.07 9.51 8.62
N VAL A 182 3.82 10.55 8.27
CA VAL A 182 3.26 11.85 7.92
C VAL A 182 2.45 11.74 6.62
N ARG A 183 1.24 12.26 6.65
CA ARG A 183 0.23 12.18 5.58
C ARG A 183 -0.27 13.58 5.20
N PHE A 184 -0.96 13.71 4.07
CA PHE A 184 -1.50 14.99 3.62
C PHE A 184 -2.37 15.64 4.70
N GLY A 185 -3.11 14.84 5.45
CA GLY A 185 -3.98 15.31 6.53
C GLY A 185 -3.29 16.07 7.66
N HIS A 186 -1.99 15.87 7.90
CA HIS A 186 -1.22 16.68 8.86
C HIS A 186 -1.15 18.14 8.41
N PHE A 187 -0.90 18.38 7.12
CA PHE A 187 -0.82 19.73 6.53
C PHE A 187 -2.20 20.38 6.50
N GLU A 188 -3.24 19.61 6.14
CA GLU A 188 -4.62 20.10 6.17
C GLU A 188 -5.05 20.55 7.57
N PHE A 189 -4.69 19.79 8.61
CA PHE A 189 -5.02 20.13 9.99
C PHE A 189 -4.50 21.51 10.36
N PHE A 190 -3.22 21.78 10.20
CA PHE A 190 -2.62 23.06 10.56
C PHE A 190 -3.09 24.20 9.65
N TYR A 191 -3.36 23.94 8.38
CA TYR A 191 -3.93 24.92 7.47
C TYR A 191 -5.34 25.35 7.88
N TYR A 192 -6.26 24.41 8.08
CA TYR A 192 -7.65 24.72 8.41
C TYR A 192 -7.84 25.25 9.82
N THR A 193 -6.96 24.91 10.75
CA THR A 193 -6.92 25.49 12.10
C THR A 193 -6.17 26.82 12.15
N ARG A 194 -5.66 27.30 11.00
CA ARG A 194 -4.89 28.56 10.86
C ARG A 194 -3.61 28.60 11.70
N GLN A 195 -3.02 27.49 11.99
CA GLN A 195 -1.75 27.33 12.70
C GLN A 195 -0.59 27.32 11.67
N HIS A 196 -0.38 28.45 10.99
CA HIS A 196 0.59 28.52 9.88
C HIS A 196 2.04 28.45 10.37
N GLY A 197 2.31 28.80 11.62
CA GLY A 197 3.63 28.61 12.25
C GLY A 197 3.99 27.16 12.38
N GLU A 198 3.07 26.37 12.91
CA GLU A 198 3.17 24.91 13.08
C GLU A 198 3.20 24.20 11.71
N LEU A 199 2.42 24.68 10.75
CA LEU A 199 2.46 24.17 9.38
C LEU A 199 3.84 24.34 8.77
N LYS A 200 4.48 25.52 8.99
CA LYS A 200 5.85 25.76 8.53
C LYS A 200 6.84 24.84 9.24
N GLN A 201 6.73 24.72 10.56
CA GLN A 201 7.58 23.81 11.35
C GLN A 201 7.48 22.36 10.87
N LEU A 202 6.27 21.88 10.55
CA LEU A 202 6.07 20.55 9.97
C LEU A 202 6.74 20.41 8.61
N LEU A 203 6.61 21.41 7.71
CA LEU A 203 7.25 21.42 6.41
C LEU A 203 8.77 21.35 6.51
N GLU A 204 9.34 22.19 7.38
CA GLU A 204 10.79 22.23 7.62
C GLU A 204 11.29 20.89 8.16
N HIS A 205 10.61 20.32 9.16
CA HIS A 205 10.92 18.99 9.71
C HIS A 205 10.88 17.90 8.65
N VAL A 206 9.82 17.86 7.84
CA VAL A 206 9.64 16.83 6.81
C VAL A 206 10.70 16.95 5.72
N ILE A 207 11.04 18.18 5.31
CA ILE A 207 12.09 18.41 4.31
C ILE A 207 13.44 17.96 4.87
N GLU A 208 13.78 18.39 6.10
CA GLU A 208 15.03 17.98 6.75
C GLU A 208 15.14 16.46 6.88
N ALA A 209 14.05 15.80 7.28
CA ALA A 209 14.08 14.37 7.57
C ALA A 209 14.01 13.47 6.33
N HIS A 210 13.31 13.88 5.26
CA HIS A 210 12.94 12.98 4.16
C HIS A 210 13.23 13.53 2.76
N PHE A 211 13.62 14.80 2.64
CA PHE A 211 13.95 15.49 1.38
C PHE A 211 15.15 16.39 1.57
N PRO A 212 16.26 15.93 2.20
CA PRO A 212 17.39 16.79 2.57
C PRO A 212 18.03 17.48 1.35
N GLU A 213 17.87 16.92 0.14
CA GLU A 213 18.32 17.51 -1.10
C GLU A 213 17.63 18.84 -1.43
N LEU A 214 16.49 19.12 -0.80
CA LEU A 214 15.73 20.36 -1.03
C LEU A 214 16.15 21.51 -0.08
N LEU A 215 16.94 21.25 0.96
CA LEU A 215 17.29 22.24 1.98
C LEU A 215 17.99 23.47 1.41
N GLU A 216 18.84 23.27 0.41
CA GLU A 216 19.58 24.36 -0.24
C GLU A 216 18.87 24.92 -1.48
N HIS A 217 17.68 24.40 -1.82
CA HIS A 217 16.93 24.89 -2.97
C HIS A 217 16.31 26.28 -2.67
N PRO A 218 16.30 27.24 -3.62
CA PRO A 218 15.70 28.57 -3.40
C PRO A 218 14.21 28.55 -3.02
N GLU A 219 13.48 27.53 -3.47
CA GLU A 219 12.05 27.33 -3.25
C GLU A 219 11.74 25.94 -2.68
N PRO A 220 12.21 25.61 -1.45
CA PRO A 220 12.15 24.24 -0.92
C PRO A 220 10.71 23.73 -0.75
N PHE A 221 9.76 24.58 -0.38
CA PHE A 221 8.36 24.18 -0.18
C PHE A 221 7.63 23.88 -1.50
N HIS A 222 7.94 24.63 -2.55
CA HIS A 222 7.45 24.32 -3.90
C HIS A 222 8.02 22.99 -4.39
N MET A 223 9.33 22.78 -4.25
CA MET A 223 9.98 21.54 -4.67
C MET A 223 9.52 20.34 -3.86
N PHE A 224 9.24 20.50 -2.56
CA PHE A 224 8.58 19.48 -1.75
C PHE A 224 7.25 19.04 -2.38
N PHE A 225 6.37 20.01 -2.68
CA PHE A 225 5.08 19.70 -3.31
C PHE A 225 5.25 18.96 -4.65
N ARG A 226 6.17 19.44 -5.49
CA ARG A 226 6.48 18.82 -6.77
C ARG A 226 6.96 17.39 -6.60
N THR A 227 7.88 17.11 -5.68
CA THR A 227 8.39 15.77 -5.42
C THR A 227 7.30 14.83 -4.88
N VAL A 228 6.43 15.33 -4.00
CA VAL A 228 5.27 14.56 -3.52
C VAL A 228 4.33 14.21 -4.68
N LEU A 229 4.06 15.15 -5.59
CA LEU A 229 3.25 14.92 -6.79
C LEU A 229 3.87 13.87 -7.70
N GLU A 230 5.17 13.96 -8.00
CA GLU A 230 5.89 13.00 -8.84
C GLU A 230 5.86 11.59 -8.24
N ARG A 231 6.12 11.44 -6.92
CA ARG A 231 6.05 10.16 -6.21
C ARG A 231 4.64 9.60 -6.18
N THR A 232 3.62 10.45 -6.01
CA THR A 232 2.21 10.03 -6.03
C THR A 232 1.80 9.55 -7.42
N ALA A 233 2.17 10.26 -8.49
CA ALA A 233 1.89 9.85 -9.86
C ALA A 233 2.48 8.46 -10.18
N ALA A 234 3.75 8.25 -9.79
CA ALA A 234 4.42 6.96 -9.96
C ALA A 234 3.76 5.83 -9.13
N LEU A 235 3.32 6.12 -7.91
CA LEU A 235 2.60 5.15 -7.08
C LEU A 235 1.28 4.71 -7.72
N ILE A 236 0.47 5.68 -8.15
CA ILE A 236 -0.84 5.40 -8.77
C ILE A 236 -0.67 4.65 -10.10
N ALA A 237 0.36 4.96 -10.88
CA ALA A 237 0.70 4.21 -12.10
C ALA A 237 0.96 2.72 -11.81
N ARG A 238 1.68 2.41 -10.72
CA ARG A 238 1.93 1.04 -10.29
C ARG A 238 0.65 0.36 -9.80
N TRP A 239 -0.20 1.03 -9.02
CA TRP A 239 -1.49 0.46 -8.61
C TRP A 239 -2.34 0.08 -9.83
N GLN A 240 -2.45 0.98 -10.81
CA GLN A 240 -3.20 0.73 -12.04
C GLN A 240 -2.58 -0.40 -12.88
N ALA A 241 -1.26 -0.44 -13.00
CA ALA A 241 -0.58 -1.47 -13.78
C ALA A 241 -0.71 -2.87 -13.17
N TYR A 242 -0.73 -2.99 -11.83
CA TYR A 242 -0.80 -4.29 -11.14
C TYR A 242 -2.22 -4.66 -10.67
N GLY A 243 -3.21 -3.84 -10.97
CA GLY A 243 -4.61 -4.13 -10.62
C GLY A 243 -4.91 -3.97 -9.12
N PHE A 244 -4.18 -3.12 -8.41
CA PHE A 244 -4.43 -2.84 -7.00
C PHE A 244 -5.45 -1.72 -6.83
N CYS A 245 -6.55 -2.02 -6.11
CA CYS A 245 -7.57 -1.05 -5.71
C CYS A 245 -7.46 -0.80 -4.22
N HIS A 246 -7.11 0.44 -3.83
CA HIS A 246 -6.94 0.83 -2.42
C HIS A 246 -8.28 0.92 -1.67
N GLY A 247 -9.32 1.41 -2.33
CA GLY A 247 -10.70 1.48 -1.82
C GLY A 247 -11.01 2.57 -0.81
N VAL A 248 -10.01 3.28 -0.26
CA VAL A 248 -10.20 4.39 0.69
C VAL A 248 -9.11 5.45 0.50
N MET A 249 -9.20 6.19 -0.60
CA MET A 249 -8.22 7.24 -0.94
C MET A 249 -8.61 8.59 -0.33
N ASN A 250 -8.80 8.62 0.98
CA ASN A 250 -8.95 9.86 1.73
C ASN A 250 -7.58 10.59 1.79
N THR A 251 -7.57 11.89 2.02
CA THR A 251 -6.30 12.64 2.17
C THR A 251 -5.51 12.24 3.42
N ASP A 252 -6.21 11.74 4.45
CA ASP A 252 -5.58 11.13 5.63
C ASP A 252 -4.99 9.75 5.37
N ASN A 253 -5.20 9.18 4.18
CA ASN A 253 -4.59 7.93 3.72
C ASN A 253 -3.56 8.14 2.59
N MET A 254 -3.09 9.38 2.40
CA MET A 254 -2.09 9.72 1.40
C MET A 254 -0.75 10.10 2.05
N SER A 255 0.28 9.31 1.77
CA SER A 255 1.64 9.55 2.27
C SER A 255 2.36 10.66 1.50
N ILE A 256 3.10 11.50 2.22
CA ILE A 256 4.03 12.46 1.59
C ILE A 256 5.22 11.80 0.89
N LEU A 257 5.48 10.53 1.19
CA LEU A 257 6.58 9.77 0.59
C LEU A 257 6.17 9.04 -0.69
N GLY A 258 4.88 9.09 -1.09
CA GLY A 258 4.37 8.32 -2.21
C GLY A 258 4.42 6.81 -1.95
N ILE A 259 4.13 6.38 -0.72
CA ILE A 259 4.01 4.98 -0.34
C ILE A 259 2.55 4.63 -0.02
N THR A 260 2.18 3.38 -0.25
CA THR A 260 0.86 2.86 0.14
C THR A 260 0.83 2.60 1.63
N PHE A 261 -0.20 3.06 2.34
CA PHE A 261 -0.45 2.71 3.74
C PHE A 261 -1.94 2.82 4.10
N ASP A 262 -2.29 2.49 5.34
CA ASP A 262 -3.67 2.47 5.86
C ASP A 262 -4.60 1.54 5.08
N PHE A 263 -4.17 0.29 4.98
CA PHE A 263 -4.90 -0.77 4.30
C PHE A 263 -6.23 -1.08 5.01
N GLY A 264 -7.32 -0.78 4.32
CA GLY A 264 -8.69 -1.11 4.72
C GLY A 264 -9.30 -2.15 3.79
N PRO A 265 -10.38 -1.82 3.08
CA PRO A 265 -11.06 -2.71 2.14
C PRO A 265 -10.38 -2.78 0.76
N TYR A 266 -9.07 -2.83 0.72
CA TYR A 266 -8.32 -2.97 -0.53
C TYR A 266 -8.60 -4.32 -1.21
N ALA A 267 -8.32 -4.40 -2.51
CA ALA A 267 -8.26 -5.65 -3.26
C ALA A 267 -7.31 -5.57 -4.45
N PHE A 268 -6.80 -6.72 -4.88
CA PHE A 268 -6.29 -6.87 -6.24
C PHE A 268 -7.43 -7.35 -7.15
N LEU A 269 -7.46 -6.88 -8.39
CA LEU A 269 -8.42 -7.35 -9.37
C LEU A 269 -8.25 -8.86 -9.60
N ASP A 270 -9.33 -9.60 -9.52
CA ASP A 270 -9.41 -10.95 -10.05
C ASP A 270 -9.65 -10.85 -11.57
N ASP A 271 -10.87 -10.68 -12.01
CA ASP A 271 -11.19 -10.35 -13.39
C ASP A 271 -11.01 -8.83 -13.61
N PHE A 272 -10.54 -8.42 -14.79
CA PHE A 272 -10.40 -7.00 -15.08
C PHE A 272 -11.76 -6.29 -15.14
N ASP A 273 -11.94 -5.37 -14.22
CA ASP A 273 -13.07 -4.44 -14.20
C ASP A 273 -12.59 -3.03 -13.82
N ALA A 274 -12.64 -2.11 -14.78
CA ALA A 274 -12.25 -0.72 -14.56
C ALA A 274 -13.10 -0.04 -13.47
N ARG A 275 -14.37 -0.43 -13.33
CA ARG A 275 -15.32 0.13 -12.36
C ARG A 275 -15.37 -0.64 -11.05
N PHE A 276 -14.44 -1.57 -10.83
CA PHE A 276 -14.39 -2.38 -9.62
C PHE A 276 -14.36 -1.52 -8.35
N ILE A 277 -15.26 -1.82 -7.42
CA ILE A 277 -15.37 -1.19 -6.10
C ILE A 277 -15.04 -2.25 -5.07
N CYS A 278 -13.87 -2.13 -4.41
CA CYS A 278 -13.47 -3.08 -3.38
C CYS A 278 -14.03 -2.76 -1.99
N ASN A 279 -14.54 -1.55 -1.79
CA ASN A 279 -15.08 -1.07 -0.52
C ASN A 279 -16.61 -1.11 -0.54
N HIS A 280 -17.21 -2.05 0.19
CA HIS A 280 -18.67 -2.17 0.27
C HIS A 280 -19.36 -0.90 0.80
N SER A 281 -18.65 -0.03 1.54
CA SER A 281 -19.20 1.23 2.03
C SER A 281 -19.11 2.39 1.02
N ASP A 282 -18.57 2.16 -0.17
CA ASP A 282 -18.45 3.17 -1.24
C ASP A 282 -19.59 3.04 -2.24
N ASP A 283 -20.79 3.44 -1.85
CA ASP A 283 -22.01 3.33 -2.66
C ASP A 283 -21.93 4.09 -4.00
N THR A 284 -21.06 5.08 -4.09
CA THR A 284 -20.95 5.96 -5.27
C THR A 284 -19.80 5.55 -6.20
N GLY A 285 -18.96 4.62 -5.79
CA GLY A 285 -17.76 4.23 -6.52
C GLY A 285 -16.71 5.35 -6.59
N ARG A 286 -16.70 6.26 -5.61
CA ARG A 286 -15.71 7.34 -5.55
C ARG A 286 -14.28 6.80 -5.63
N TYR A 287 -14.01 5.68 -4.97
CA TYR A 287 -12.72 5.03 -4.90
C TYR A 287 -12.66 3.75 -5.75
N SER A 288 -13.47 3.66 -6.81
CA SER A 288 -13.36 2.57 -7.79
C SER A 288 -11.98 2.55 -8.43
N PHE A 289 -11.62 1.42 -9.02
CA PHE A 289 -10.29 1.22 -9.61
C PHE A 289 -9.92 2.31 -10.63
N GLU A 290 -10.79 2.64 -11.58
CA GLU A 290 -10.54 3.71 -12.57
C GLU A 290 -10.49 5.11 -11.95
N ASN A 291 -11.19 5.34 -10.84
CA ASN A 291 -11.24 6.63 -10.17
C ASN A 291 -10.00 6.92 -9.32
N GLN A 292 -9.09 5.98 -9.12
CA GLN A 292 -7.87 6.21 -8.33
C GLN A 292 -7.01 7.35 -8.90
N VAL A 293 -6.96 7.49 -10.23
CA VAL A 293 -6.18 8.55 -10.90
C VAL A 293 -6.76 9.94 -10.62
N PRO A 294 -8.04 10.25 -10.95
CA PRO A 294 -8.61 11.57 -10.66
C PRO A 294 -8.70 11.87 -9.17
N ILE A 295 -8.88 10.86 -8.30
CA ILE A 295 -8.91 11.07 -6.86
C ILE A 295 -7.52 11.40 -6.30
N ALA A 296 -6.46 10.77 -6.78
CA ALA A 296 -5.10 11.14 -6.40
C ALA A 296 -4.78 12.60 -6.79
N HIS A 297 -5.15 13.01 -8.00
CA HIS A 297 -5.03 14.39 -8.44
C HIS A 297 -5.83 15.36 -7.53
N TRP A 298 -7.05 14.99 -7.16
CA TRP A 298 -7.86 15.76 -6.23
C TRP A 298 -7.21 15.88 -4.83
N ASN A 299 -6.65 14.78 -4.30
CA ASN A 299 -5.95 14.77 -3.02
C ASN A 299 -4.69 15.66 -3.05
N LEU A 300 -3.96 15.67 -4.15
CA LEU A 300 -2.83 16.58 -4.36
C LEU A 300 -3.29 18.05 -4.38
N ALA A 301 -4.46 18.34 -4.93
CA ALA A 301 -5.02 19.71 -4.87
C ALA A 301 -5.36 20.11 -3.43
N ALA A 302 -5.82 19.20 -2.57
CA ALA A 302 -6.03 19.46 -1.14
C ALA A 302 -4.70 19.76 -0.42
N LEU A 303 -3.64 19.00 -0.71
CA LEU A 303 -2.31 19.29 -0.20
C LEU A 303 -1.79 20.66 -0.73
N ALA A 304 -1.93 20.93 -2.02
CA ALA A 304 -1.55 22.22 -2.62
C ALA A 304 -2.25 23.39 -1.91
N GLN A 305 -3.54 23.25 -1.62
CA GLN A 305 -4.29 24.25 -0.86
C GLN A 305 -3.69 24.52 0.51
N ALA A 306 -3.26 23.46 1.21
CA ALA A 306 -2.61 23.61 2.52
C ALA A 306 -1.25 24.35 2.44
N LEU A 307 -0.60 24.33 1.28
CA LEU A 307 0.70 25.00 1.06
C LEU A 307 0.58 26.46 0.58
N THR A 308 -0.63 26.95 0.28
CA THR A 308 -0.84 28.34 -0.21
C THR A 308 -0.33 29.46 0.70
N PRO A 309 -0.14 29.28 2.04
CA PRO A 309 0.53 30.31 2.85
C PRO A 309 2.01 30.52 2.51
N PHE A 310 2.65 29.58 1.81
CA PHE A 310 4.10 29.58 1.57
C PHE A 310 4.50 29.53 0.10
N VAL A 311 3.59 29.08 -0.78
CA VAL A 311 3.83 28.93 -2.21
C VAL A 311 2.73 29.66 -2.99
N GLU A 312 3.09 30.41 -4.00
CA GLU A 312 2.13 31.12 -4.84
C GLU A 312 1.15 30.15 -5.53
N VAL A 313 -0.14 30.51 -5.51
CA VAL A 313 -1.22 29.67 -6.10
C VAL A 313 -0.97 29.36 -7.57
N LYS A 314 -0.41 30.32 -8.33
CA LYS A 314 -0.07 30.13 -9.74
C LYS A 314 0.95 28.99 -9.91
N VAL A 315 2.01 29.00 -9.11
CA VAL A 315 3.08 27.98 -9.14
C VAL A 315 2.53 26.60 -8.80
N LEU A 316 1.68 26.51 -7.75
CA LEU A 316 1.02 25.26 -7.38
C LEU A 316 0.13 24.71 -8.50
N ARG A 317 -0.63 25.57 -9.20
CA ARG A 317 -1.47 25.16 -10.33
C ARG A 317 -0.65 24.65 -11.51
N GLU A 318 0.40 25.35 -11.88
CA GLU A 318 1.32 24.93 -12.95
C GLU A 318 1.98 23.58 -12.61
N THR A 319 2.32 23.37 -11.34
CA THR A 319 2.85 22.07 -10.88
C THR A 319 1.80 20.96 -10.96
N MET A 320 0.54 21.25 -10.62
CA MET A 320 -0.55 20.28 -10.73
C MET A 320 -0.78 19.77 -12.16
N GLU A 321 -0.50 20.56 -13.18
CA GLU A 321 -0.61 20.16 -14.59
C GLU A 321 0.38 19.04 -14.97
N LEU A 322 1.44 18.83 -14.19
CA LEU A 322 2.43 17.77 -14.41
C LEU A 322 1.92 16.37 -14.02
N PHE A 323 0.90 16.27 -13.16
CA PHE A 323 0.48 14.98 -12.60
C PHE A 323 0.09 13.96 -13.68
N LEU A 324 -0.81 14.34 -14.58
CA LEU A 324 -1.35 13.42 -15.56
C LEU A 324 -0.31 12.96 -16.58
N PRO A 325 0.53 13.85 -17.18
CA PRO A 325 1.62 13.42 -18.04
C PRO A 325 2.63 12.48 -17.37
N LEU A 326 2.98 12.73 -16.09
CA LEU A 326 3.89 11.87 -15.34
C LEU A 326 3.27 10.49 -15.05
N TYR A 327 2.01 10.47 -14.63
CA TYR A 327 1.26 9.24 -14.45
C TYR A 327 1.20 8.42 -15.74
N GLU A 328 0.80 9.03 -16.86
CA GLU A 328 0.66 8.35 -18.15
C GLU A 328 1.98 7.78 -18.64
N ALA A 329 3.08 8.53 -18.51
CA ALA A 329 4.40 8.07 -18.92
C ALA A 329 4.84 6.83 -18.12
N GLU A 330 4.71 6.85 -16.79
CA GLU A 330 5.07 5.73 -15.93
C GLU A 330 4.16 4.52 -16.17
N TRP A 331 2.84 4.74 -16.27
CA TRP A 331 1.88 3.67 -16.53
C TRP A 331 2.11 2.99 -17.88
N LEU A 332 2.34 3.76 -18.95
CA LEU A 332 2.64 3.21 -20.27
C LEU A 332 3.94 2.40 -20.28
N ASP A 333 4.98 2.86 -19.59
CA ASP A 333 6.23 2.11 -19.48
C ASP A 333 6.02 0.77 -18.76
N LEU A 334 5.30 0.79 -17.63
CA LEU A 334 4.95 -0.44 -16.90
C LEU A 334 4.16 -1.42 -17.77
N MET A 335 3.14 -0.93 -18.49
CA MET A 335 2.30 -1.79 -19.34
C MET A 335 3.06 -2.34 -20.55
N ARG A 336 3.98 -1.57 -21.16
CA ARG A 336 4.89 -2.06 -22.21
C ARG A 336 5.74 -3.22 -21.69
N ARG A 337 6.38 -3.05 -20.55
CA ARG A 337 7.20 -4.11 -19.92
C ARG A 337 6.37 -5.36 -19.63
N ARG A 338 5.14 -5.19 -19.15
CA ARG A 338 4.22 -6.31 -18.92
C ARG A 338 3.82 -7.05 -20.20
N LEU A 339 3.76 -6.35 -21.34
CA LEU A 339 3.54 -6.95 -22.67
C LEU A 339 4.82 -7.52 -23.31
N GLY A 340 5.99 -7.34 -22.66
CA GLY A 340 7.29 -7.83 -23.13
C GLY A 340 8.02 -6.86 -24.07
N PHE A 341 7.58 -5.61 -24.16
CA PHE A 341 8.21 -4.57 -24.97
C PHE A 341 9.28 -3.83 -24.17
N SER A 342 10.46 -3.65 -24.74
CA SER A 342 11.61 -2.95 -24.16
C SER A 342 11.77 -1.53 -24.71
N GLN A 343 11.22 -1.27 -25.89
CA GLN A 343 11.26 0.05 -26.54
C GLN A 343 9.85 0.62 -26.65
N ALA A 344 9.74 1.95 -26.58
CA ALA A 344 8.49 2.64 -26.83
C ALA A 344 8.29 2.80 -28.35
N GLU A 345 7.08 2.50 -28.83
CA GLU A 345 6.67 2.76 -30.21
C GLU A 345 5.34 3.50 -30.25
N ASP A 346 5.14 4.27 -31.33
CA ASP A 346 3.85 4.85 -31.64
C ASP A 346 2.81 3.72 -31.81
N GLY A 347 1.64 3.89 -31.17
CA GLY A 347 0.58 2.88 -31.18
C GLY A 347 0.55 1.94 -29.96
N ASP A 348 1.60 1.89 -29.13
CA ASP A 348 1.61 1.06 -27.92
C ASP A 348 0.44 1.41 -26.99
N ALA A 349 0.16 2.69 -26.79
CA ALA A 349 -0.96 3.16 -25.97
C ALA A 349 -2.32 2.64 -26.47
N GLU A 350 -2.52 2.67 -27.79
CA GLU A 350 -3.74 2.15 -28.41
C GLU A 350 -3.86 0.63 -28.29
N LEU A 351 -2.73 -0.08 -28.47
CA LEU A 351 -2.69 -1.53 -28.32
C LEU A 351 -3.07 -1.94 -26.89
N ILE A 352 -2.52 -1.24 -25.88
CA ILE A 352 -2.84 -1.48 -24.46
C ILE A 352 -4.31 -1.16 -24.18
N ARG A 353 -4.82 -0.02 -24.65
CA ARG A 353 -6.23 0.37 -24.47
C ARG A 353 -7.20 -0.65 -25.02
N ARG A 354 -6.96 -1.16 -26.25
CA ARG A 354 -7.78 -2.21 -26.86
C ARG A 354 -7.76 -3.50 -26.08
N LEU A 355 -6.58 -3.91 -25.56
CA LEU A 355 -6.48 -5.08 -24.70
C LEU A 355 -7.38 -4.94 -23.46
N LEU A 356 -7.26 -3.82 -22.74
CA LEU A 356 -8.05 -3.61 -21.53
C LEU A 356 -9.56 -3.58 -21.81
N GLN A 357 -9.99 -3.04 -22.95
CA GLN A 357 -11.39 -3.07 -23.37
C GLN A 357 -11.88 -4.51 -23.65
N LEU A 358 -11.07 -5.33 -24.29
CA LEU A 358 -11.39 -6.74 -24.55
C LEU A 358 -11.44 -7.53 -23.24
N MET A 359 -10.50 -7.30 -22.31
CA MET A 359 -10.49 -7.91 -20.98
C MET A 359 -11.75 -7.55 -20.18
N GLN A 360 -12.14 -6.27 -20.19
CA GLN A 360 -13.36 -5.78 -19.55
C GLN A 360 -14.61 -6.48 -20.09
N GLY A 361 -14.70 -6.61 -21.41
CA GLY A 361 -15.86 -7.25 -22.09
C GLY A 361 -15.95 -8.75 -21.85
N SER A 362 -14.88 -9.38 -21.42
CA SER A 362 -14.78 -10.85 -21.27
C SER A 362 -14.53 -11.31 -19.83
N ALA A 363 -14.43 -10.39 -18.88
CA ALA A 363 -14.08 -10.67 -17.49
C ALA A 363 -12.81 -11.57 -17.36
N VAL A 364 -11.73 -11.14 -18.04
CA VAL A 364 -10.48 -11.90 -18.10
C VAL A 364 -9.70 -11.69 -16.81
N ASP A 365 -9.17 -12.78 -16.23
CA ASP A 365 -8.30 -12.72 -15.05
C ASP A 365 -7.06 -11.87 -15.33
N TYR A 366 -6.95 -10.72 -14.65
CA TYR A 366 -5.97 -9.69 -14.96
C TYR A 366 -4.53 -10.15 -14.77
N THR A 367 -4.23 -10.74 -13.63
CA THR A 367 -2.87 -11.17 -13.29
C THR A 367 -2.43 -12.34 -14.14
N ARG A 368 -3.29 -13.35 -14.27
CA ARG A 368 -2.98 -14.56 -15.04
C ARG A 368 -2.76 -14.29 -16.51
N PHE A 369 -3.55 -13.41 -17.12
CA PHE A 369 -3.39 -13.07 -18.51
C PHE A 369 -1.96 -12.63 -18.83
N PHE A 370 -1.42 -11.66 -18.09
CA PHE A 370 -0.07 -11.16 -18.35
C PHE A 370 1.01 -12.20 -18.04
N ARG A 371 0.81 -13.05 -17.03
CA ARG A 371 1.74 -14.13 -16.73
C ARG A 371 1.78 -15.14 -17.87
N GLU A 372 0.60 -15.66 -18.28
CA GLU A 372 0.47 -16.66 -19.34
C GLU A 372 0.91 -16.12 -20.71
N LEU A 373 0.73 -14.84 -20.98
CA LEU A 373 1.24 -14.18 -22.19
C LEU A 373 2.77 -14.25 -22.30
N GLY A 374 3.46 -14.31 -21.17
CA GLY A 374 4.91 -14.47 -21.08
C GLY A 374 5.43 -15.91 -21.16
N GLU A 375 4.58 -16.92 -20.96
CA GLU A 375 5.03 -18.32 -20.86
C GLU A 375 5.47 -18.95 -22.19
N ARG A 376 5.06 -18.37 -23.33
CA ARG A 376 5.26 -18.93 -24.67
C ARG A 376 5.63 -17.84 -25.66
N PRO A 377 6.16 -18.20 -26.84
CA PRO A 377 6.26 -17.25 -27.96
C PRO A 377 4.92 -16.56 -28.26
N ALA A 378 4.96 -15.31 -28.71
CA ALA A 378 3.80 -14.44 -28.81
C ALA A 378 2.59 -15.06 -29.52
N GLU A 379 2.79 -15.72 -30.67
CA GLU A 379 1.73 -16.36 -31.45
C GLU A 379 1.08 -17.52 -30.69
N GLN A 380 1.90 -18.37 -30.01
CA GLN A 380 1.41 -19.49 -29.25
C GLN A 380 0.67 -19.04 -27.97
N ALA A 381 1.16 -17.98 -27.32
CA ALA A 381 0.52 -17.40 -26.16
C ALA A 381 -0.85 -16.79 -26.55
N ALA A 382 -0.91 -16.02 -27.64
CA ALA A 382 -2.15 -15.45 -28.15
C ALA A 382 -3.17 -16.55 -28.52
N GLN A 383 -2.73 -17.62 -29.20
CA GLN A 383 -3.60 -18.74 -29.53
C GLN A 383 -4.18 -19.41 -28.28
N ARG A 384 -3.37 -19.59 -27.22
CA ARG A 384 -3.82 -20.20 -25.95
C ARG A 384 -4.81 -19.31 -25.20
N LEU A 385 -4.56 -17.99 -25.17
CA LEU A 385 -5.38 -17.01 -24.45
C LEU A 385 -6.68 -16.65 -25.14
N ARG A 386 -6.83 -17.00 -26.41
CA ARG A 386 -8.02 -16.70 -27.22
C ARG A 386 -9.32 -17.16 -26.60
N GLU A 387 -9.30 -18.32 -25.93
CA GLU A 387 -10.49 -18.93 -25.31
C GLU A 387 -10.98 -18.15 -24.07
N ASP A 388 -10.17 -17.28 -23.50
CA ASP A 388 -10.53 -16.43 -22.36
C ASP A 388 -11.38 -15.21 -22.79
N PHE A 389 -11.58 -14.99 -24.12
CA PHE A 389 -12.30 -13.83 -24.64
C PHE A 389 -13.62 -14.20 -25.28
N ILE A 390 -14.64 -13.36 -25.06
CA ILE A 390 -15.97 -13.48 -25.69
C ILE A 390 -15.93 -12.91 -27.12
N ASP A 391 -15.33 -11.73 -27.31
CA ASP A 391 -15.12 -11.12 -28.62
C ASP A 391 -13.87 -11.72 -29.29
N LEU A 392 -14.07 -12.88 -29.92
CA LEU A 392 -12.99 -13.60 -30.59
C LEU A 392 -12.43 -12.82 -31.79
N GLN A 393 -13.27 -12.07 -32.51
CA GLN A 393 -12.82 -11.30 -33.67
C GLN A 393 -11.98 -10.10 -33.24
N GLY A 394 -12.43 -9.39 -32.22
CA GLY A 394 -11.67 -8.28 -31.62
C GLY A 394 -10.34 -8.75 -31.05
N PHE A 395 -10.34 -9.90 -30.36
CA PHE A 395 -9.11 -10.49 -29.84
C PHE A 395 -8.14 -10.92 -30.94
N ASP A 396 -8.64 -11.58 -32.01
CA ASP A 396 -7.80 -12.01 -33.15
C ASP A 396 -7.12 -10.80 -33.83
N ALA A 397 -7.85 -9.68 -33.99
CA ALA A 397 -7.29 -8.44 -34.54
C ALA A 397 -6.21 -7.85 -33.57
N TRP A 398 -6.49 -7.81 -32.26
CA TRP A 398 -5.51 -7.36 -31.27
C TRP A 398 -4.27 -8.27 -31.26
N ALA A 399 -4.46 -9.59 -31.29
CA ALA A 399 -3.38 -10.57 -31.27
C ALA A 399 -2.46 -10.44 -32.50
N ALA A 400 -3.02 -10.19 -33.68
CA ALA A 400 -2.24 -9.94 -34.89
C ALA A 400 -1.33 -8.71 -34.73
N ASP A 401 -1.87 -7.60 -34.21
CA ASP A 401 -1.10 -6.37 -33.97
C ASP A 401 -0.05 -6.58 -32.87
N TYR A 402 -0.40 -7.29 -31.79
CA TYR A 402 0.52 -7.64 -30.71
C TYR A 402 1.70 -8.50 -31.20
N CYS A 403 1.41 -9.56 -32.01
CA CYS A 403 2.45 -10.40 -32.57
C CYS A 403 3.36 -9.62 -33.54
N ALA A 404 2.79 -8.78 -34.38
CA ALA A 404 3.56 -7.91 -35.28
C ALA A 404 4.44 -6.93 -34.48
N ARG A 405 3.92 -6.33 -33.42
CA ARG A 405 4.67 -5.45 -32.51
C ARG A 405 5.79 -6.23 -31.77
N SER A 406 5.47 -7.42 -31.25
CA SER A 406 6.44 -8.30 -30.58
C SER A 406 7.56 -8.75 -31.52
N ALA A 407 7.25 -9.02 -32.78
CA ALA A 407 8.27 -9.40 -33.78
C ALA A 407 9.28 -8.26 -34.06
N ARG A 408 8.84 -7.00 -33.98
CA ARG A 408 9.75 -5.83 -34.14
C ARG A 408 10.72 -5.66 -32.97
N GLU A 409 10.36 -6.11 -31.74
CA GLU A 409 11.29 -6.15 -30.61
C GLU A 409 12.50 -7.06 -30.90
N GLY A 410 12.29 -8.11 -31.71
CA GLY A 410 13.32 -9.09 -32.01
C GLY A 410 13.79 -9.87 -30.77
N GLY A 411 14.92 -10.53 -30.88
CA GLY A 411 15.58 -11.17 -29.75
C GLY A 411 15.17 -12.62 -29.48
N ASP A 412 15.77 -13.20 -28.44
CA ASP A 412 15.53 -14.58 -28.04
C ASP A 412 14.20 -14.72 -27.28
N PRO A 413 13.34 -15.67 -27.66
CA PRO A 413 12.10 -15.96 -26.92
C PRO A 413 12.29 -16.26 -25.44
N VAL A 414 13.40 -16.92 -25.06
CA VAL A 414 13.72 -17.23 -23.65
C VAL A 414 14.03 -15.95 -22.89
N ALA A 415 14.79 -15.04 -23.49
CA ALA A 415 15.07 -13.74 -22.87
C ALA A 415 13.80 -12.87 -22.73
N ARG A 416 12.88 -12.93 -23.72
CA ARG A 416 11.56 -12.29 -23.61
C ARG A 416 10.74 -12.86 -22.45
N GLN A 417 10.65 -14.19 -22.33
CA GLN A 417 9.97 -14.86 -21.23
C GLN A 417 10.54 -14.41 -19.89
N ALA A 418 11.86 -14.44 -19.72
CA ALA A 418 12.52 -14.02 -18.48
C ALA A 418 12.16 -12.57 -18.10
N ARG A 419 12.21 -11.62 -19.08
CA ARG A 419 11.82 -10.23 -18.85
C ARG A 419 10.35 -10.10 -18.43
N MET A 420 9.45 -10.82 -19.09
CA MET A 420 8.02 -10.77 -18.77
C MET A 420 7.73 -11.40 -17.40
N HIS A 421 8.38 -12.49 -17.04
CA HIS A 421 8.22 -13.12 -15.73
C HIS A 421 8.77 -12.26 -14.60
N ALA A 422 9.77 -11.45 -14.84
CA ALA A 422 10.31 -10.51 -13.84
C ALA A 422 9.37 -9.33 -13.50
N VAL A 423 8.36 -9.08 -14.34
CA VAL A 423 7.41 -7.96 -14.14
C VAL A 423 5.94 -8.40 -14.08
N ASN A 424 5.64 -9.66 -14.39
CA ASN A 424 4.29 -10.23 -14.32
C ASN A 424 4.27 -11.28 -13.20
N PRO A 425 3.65 -10.98 -12.04
CA PRO A 425 3.64 -11.92 -10.93
C PRO A 425 2.83 -13.18 -11.28
N LYS A 426 3.28 -14.31 -10.77
CA LYS A 426 2.53 -15.57 -10.77
C LYS A 426 1.54 -15.61 -9.61
N TYR A 427 1.93 -15.06 -8.47
CA TYR A 427 1.15 -15.05 -7.24
C TYR A 427 0.70 -13.63 -6.92
N ILE A 428 -0.59 -13.48 -6.65
CA ILE A 428 -1.19 -12.21 -6.24
C ILE A 428 -2.07 -12.42 -5.01
N LEU A 429 -2.13 -11.44 -4.10
CA LEU A 429 -2.97 -11.52 -2.90
C LEU A 429 -4.45 -11.40 -3.26
N ARG A 430 -5.08 -12.53 -3.54
CA ARG A 430 -6.53 -12.59 -3.78
C ARG A 430 -7.31 -12.59 -2.47
N ASN A 431 -8.47 -11.96 -2.47
CA ASN A 431 -9.29 -11.86 -1.26
C ASN A 431 -9.64 -13.23 -0.65
N TYR A 432 -9.96 -14.24 -1.46
CA TYR A 432 -10.31 -15.56 -0.97
C TYR A 432 -9.14 -16.27 -0.26
N LEU A 433 -7.90 -16.05 -0.72
CA LEU A 433 -6.69 -16.60 -0.08
C LEU A 433 -6.49 -15.98 1.31
N ALA A 434 -6.63 -14.65 1.40
CA ALA A 434 -6.58 -13.97 2.69
C ALA A 434 -7.69 -14.47 3.63
N GLN A 435 -8.91 -14.65 3.13
CA GLN A 435 -10.05 -15.14 3.90
C GLN A 435 -9.82 -16.54 4.47
N GLN A 436 -9.30 -17.47 3.66
CA GLN A 436 -8.96 -18.82 4.12
C GLN A 436 -7.90 -18.82 5.23
N ALA A 437 -6.85 -18.00 5.06
CA ALA A 437 -5.80 -17.84 6.08
C ALA A 437 -6.35 -17.22 7.38
N ILE A 438 -7.25 -16.25 7.28
CA ILE A 438 -7.92 -15.61 8.42
C ILE A 438 -8.81 -16.61 9.16
N GLU A 439 -9.61 -17.41 8.47
CA GLU A 439 -10.48 -18.43 9.08
C GLU A 439 -9.70 -19.48 9.87
N ALA A 440 -8.53 -19.86 9.40
CA ALA A 440 -7.62 -20.72 10.15
C ALA A 440 -7.05 -20.02 11.39
N ALA A 441 -6.62 -18.75 11.22
CA ALA A 441 -6.07 -17.95 12.32
C ALA A 441 -7.10 -17.68 13.43
N GLU A 442 -8.37 -17.45 13.09
CA GLU A 442 -9.46 -17.31 14.08
C GLU A 442 -9.63 -18.58 14.93
N LYS A 443 -9.28 -19.74 14.41
CA LYS A 443 -9.28 -21.05 15.12
C LYS A 443 -7.96 -21.32 15.87
N GLY A 444 -6.98 -20.41 15.76
CA GLY A 444 -5.66 -20.52 16.40
C GLY A 444 -4.59 -21.20 15.54
N ASP A 445 -4.90 -21.54 14.28
CA ASP A 445 -3.91 -22.03 13.32
C ASP A 445 -3.35 -20.90 12.46
N TYR A 446 -2.12 -20.48 12.75
CA TYR A 446 -1.44 -19.40 12.05
C TYR A 446 -0.55 -19.86 10.88
N ALA A 447 -0.41 -21.17 10.67
CA ALA A 447 0.43 -21.72 9.61
C ALA A 447 -0.01 -21.26 8.20
N PRO A 448 -1.31 -21.21 7.85
CA PRO A 448 -1.74 -20.70 6.54
C PRO A 448 -1.39 -19.22 6.30
N VAL A 449 -1.39 -18.36 7.33
CA VAL A 449 -0.97 -16.96 7.20
C VAL A 449 0.51 -16.89 6.86
N ARG A 450 1.34 -17.67 7.54
CA ARG A 450 2.79 -17.70 7.33
C ARG A 450 3.15 -18.28 5.96
N GLU A 451 2.47 -19.33 5.53
CA GLU A 451 2.67 -19.94 4.22
C GLU A 451 2.27 -18.96 3.10
N LEU A 452 1.11 -18.31 3.21
CA LEU A 452 0.65 -17.33 2.24
C LEU A 452 1.62 -16.14 2.17
N HIS A 453 2.10 -15.63 3.31
CA HIS A 453 3.15 -14.60 3.35
C HIS A 453 4.42 -15.05 2.62
N ALA A 454 4.91 -16.25 2.88
CA ALA A 454 6.12 -16.78 2.24
C ALA A 454 5.97 -16.88 0.71
N VAL A 455 4.80 -17.30 0.21
CA VAL A 455 4.50 -17.34 -1.23
C VAL A 455 4.47 -15.94 -1.83
N LEU A 456 3.75 -15.02 -1.19
CA LEU A 456 3.55 -13.66 -1.66
C LEU A 456 4.81 -12.78 -1.56
N SER A 457 5.80 -13.18 -0.77
CA SER A 457 7.10 -12.49 -0.68
C SER A 457 8.00 -12.73 -1.90
N ARG A 458 7.66 -13.70 -2.76
CA ARG A 458 8.38 -14.01 -4.02
C ARG A 458 7.39 -14.16 -5.17
N PRO A 459 6.64 -13.10 -5.51
CA PRO A 459 5.47 -13.21 -6.39
C PRO A 459 5.80 -13.58 -7.84
N PHE A 460 7.04 -13.34 -8.27
CA PHE A 460 7.49 -13.58 -9.64
C PHE A 460 8.11 -14.97 -9.85
N ASP A 461 8.53 -15.62 -8.76
CA ASP A 461 9.25 -16.89 -8.82
C ASP A 461 8.33 -18.07 -9.14
N GLU A 462 8.90 -19.11 -9.78
CA GLU A 462 8.30 -20.42 -9.80
C GLU A 462 8.51 -21.09 -8.44
N GLN A 463 7.42 -21.49 -7.78
CA GLN A 463 7.45 -22.09 -6.44
C GLN A 463 6.77 -23.48 -6.50
N PRO A 464 7.55 -24.56 -6.72
CA PRO A 464 6.98 -25.91 -6.83
C PRO A 464 6.17 -26.31 -5.59
N GLY A 465 4.96 -26.82 -5.81
CA GLY A 465 4.01 -27.19 -4.74
C GLY A 465 3.11 -26.06 -4.26
N MET A 466 3.28 -24.83 -4.78
CA MET A 466 2.47 -23.66 -4.43
C MET A 466 1.52 -23.23 -5.54
N GLU A 467 1.29 -24.06 -6.55
CA GLU A 467 0.48 -23.77 -7.73
C GLU A 467 -0.94 -23.36 -7.36
N ARG A 468 -1.50 -23.90 -6.28
CA ARG A 468 -2.84 -23.57 -5.76
C ARG A 468 -3.05 -22.08 -5.46
N TYR A 469 -1.97 -21.36 -5.12
CA TYR A 469 -2.02 -19.91 -4.85
C TYR A 469 -2.04 -19.04 -6.11
N ALA A 470 -1.81 -19.65 -7.29
CA ALA A 470 -1.88 -19.00 -8.60
C ALA A 470 -3.19 -19.32 -9.35
N GLU A 471 -4.06 -20.16 -8.79
CA GLU A 471 -5.31 -20.54 -9.43
C GLU A 471 -6.33 -19.39 -9.49
N ARG A 472 -7.29 -19.52 -10.40
CA ARG A 472 -8.45 -18.62 -10.45
C ARG A 472 -9.25 -18.73 -9.15
N PRO A 473 -9.84 -17.62 -8.68
CA PRO A 473 -10.68 -17.70 -7.49
C PRO A 473 -11.87 -18.62 -7.72
N PRO A 474 -12.28 -19.41 -6.70
CA PRO A 474 -13.53 -20.14 -6.75
C PRO A 474 -14.70 -19.15 -6.80
N GLU A 475 -15.86 -19.58 -7.28
CA GLU A 475 -17.03 -18.72 -7.46
C GLU A 475 -17.41 -17.96 -6.19
N TRP A 476 -17.40 -18.61 -5.04
CA TRP A 476 -17.66 -17.94 -3.76
C TRP A 476 -16.63 -16.86 -3.42
N GLY A 477 -15.39 -17.00 -3.89
CA GLY A 477 -14.29 -16.07 -3.61
C GLY A 477 -14.41 -14.75 -4.37
N LYS A 478 -15.12 -14.73 -5.50
CA LYS A 478 -15.35 -13.53 -6.31
C LYS A 478 -16.36 -12.54 -5.68
N HIS A 479 -17.17 -13.01 -4.75
CA HIS A 479 -18.27 -12.23 -4.14
C HIS A 479 -18.02 -11.89 -2.67
N LEU A 480 -16.76 -11.88 -2.23
CA LEU A 480 -16.41 -11.50 -0.87
C LEU A 480 -16.60 -9.99 -0.68
N GLU A 481 -17.51 -9.64 0.23
CA GLU A 481 -17.74 -8.26 0.65
C GLU A 481 -16.71 -7.84 1.71
N ILE A 482 -16.04 -6.73 1.48
CA ILE A 482 -15.06 -6.17 2.39
C ILE A 482 -15.46 -4.75 2.74
N SER A 483 -15.56 -4.44 4.02
CA SER A 483 -15.98 -3.14 4.53
C SER A 483 -14.89 -2.44 5.34
N CYS A 484 -15.06 -1.13 5.53
CA CYS A 484 -14.20 -0.31 6.41
C CYS A 484 -14.37 -0.63 7.90
N SER A 485 -15.39 -1.40 8.30
CA SER A 485 -15.66 -1.76 9.70
C SER A 485 -14.66 -2.76 10.29
N SER A 486 -13.72 -3.17 9.50
CA SER A 486 -12.68 -4.14 9.87
C SER A 486 -11.45 -3.49 10.50
#